data_3f2411318192a4571a4342220f32e2ab
#
_entry.id   3f2411318192a4571a4342220f32e2ab
#
_cell.length_a   1.000
_cell.length_b   1.000
_cell.length_c   1.000
_cell.angle_alpha   90.00
_cell.angle_beta   90.00
_cell.angle_gamma   90.00
#
_symmetry.space_group_name_H-M   'P 1'
#
loop_
_entity.id
_entity.type
_entity.pdbx_description
1 polymer ?
#
loop_
_entity_poly.entity_id
_entity_poly.type
_entity_poly.pdbx_seq_one_letter_code
_entity_poly.pdbx_strand_id
1 'polypeptide(L)'
;AIDLAKQLKLSYQLHDYTHDNQASSYGLEAAQKLGVAAEQVFKTLVVQTETASLAVAVVPVNTTVNFKKMAKAIGCKKIQMAEPKQVERSTGYVLGGVSPLGQKKRLLTIIDSSAQEQATIYVSAGRRGLEIELSAQQLADTLNARFVDIADHS
;
A
#
# COMPACT_ATOMS: atom_id res chain seq x y z
N ALA A 1 0.42 -2.86 -12.07
CA ALA A 1 0.06 -3.85 -11.02
C ALA A 1 -0.48 -5.14 -11.64
N ILE A 2 -1.49 -5.04 -12.48
CA ILE A 2 -2.14 -6.20 -13.09
C ILE A 2 -1.16 -6.96 -14.00
N ASP A 3 -0.38 -6.25 -14.80
CA ASP A 3 0.58 -6.87 -15.71
C ASP A 3 1.64 -7.65 -14.94
N LEU A 4 2.14 -7.09 -13.84
CA LEU A 4 3.10 -7.77 -12.98
C LEU A 4 2.49 -9.04 -12.37
N ALA A 5 1.25 -8.95 -11.87
CA ALA A 5 0.57 -10.09 -11.28
C ALA A 5 0.40 -11.22 -12.29
N LYS A 6 0.04 -10.89 -13.52
CA LYS A 6 -0.07 -11.88 -14.62
C LYS A 6 1.29 -12.48 -14.96
N GLN A 7 2.30 -11.64 -15.10
CA GLN A 7 3.67 -12.06 -15.47
C GLN A 7 4.24 -13.04 -14.44
N LEU A 8 4.01 -12.79 -13.15
CA LEU A 8 4.51 -13.63 -12.07
C LEU A 8 3.56 -14.77 -11.72
N LYS A 9 2.43 -14.89 -12.41
CA LYS A 9 1.42 -15.93 -12.18
C LYS A 9 0.93 -15.94 -10.73
N LEU A 10 0.73 -14.76 -10.16
CA LEU A 10 0.21 -14.64 -8.80
C LEU A 10 -1.25 -15.10 -8.74
N SER A 11 -1.62 -15.68 -7.59
CA SER A 11 -3.02 -16.02 -7.31
C SER A 11 -3.70 -14.76 -6.79
N TYR A 12 -4.61 -14.18 -7.58
CA TYR A 12 -5.25 -12.90 -7.23
C TYR A 12 -6.66 -12.80 -7.82
N GLN A 13 -7.43 -11.87 -7.28
CA GLN A 13 -8.73 -11.49 -7.81
C GLN A 13 -8.78 -9.97 -7.98
N LEU A 14 -9.45 -9.51 -9.03
CA LEU A 14 -9.64 -8.08 -9.27
C LEU A 14 -11.05 -7.69 -8.83
N HIS A 15 -11.15 -6.52 -8.19
CA HIS A 15 -12.42 -5.95 -7.75
C HIS A 15 -12.49 -4.51 -8.21
N ASP A 16 -13.57 -4.15 -8.89
CA ASP A 16 -13.78 -2.77 -9.29
C ASP A 16 -15.02 -2.19 -8.59
N TYR A 17 -15.03 -0.89 -8.45
CA TYR A 17 -16.17 -0.15 -7.90
C TYR A 17 -16.19 1.24 -8.51
N THR A 18 -17.39 1.84 -8.57
CA THR A 18 -17.53 3.21 -9.04
C THR A 18 -17.12 4.15 -7.91
N HIS A 19 -16.03 4.90 -8.11
CA HIS A 19 -15.57 5.85 -7.09
C HIS A 19 -16.44 7.09 -7.09
N ASP A 20 -16.58 7.69 -5.88
CA ASP A 20 -17.29 8.94 -5.67
C ASP A 20 -16.27 10.06 -5.53
N ASN A 21 -16.33 11.06 -6.41
CA ASN A 21 -15.40 12.19 -6.39
C ASN A 21 -15.48 13.01 -5.10
N GLN A 22 -16.56 12.87 -4.34
CA GLN A 22 -16.75 13.57 -3.07
C GLN A 22 -16.28 12.75 -1.87
N ALA A 23 -15.86 11.51 -2.06
CA ALA A 23 -15.37 10.70 -0.96
C ALA A 23 -14.10 11.30 -0.39
N SER A 24 -14.04 11.41 0.94
CA SER A 24 -12.92 12.02 1.65
C SER A 24 -11.71 11.11 1.77
N SER A 25 -11.89 9.79 1.64
CA SER A 25 -10.83 8.80 1.77
C SER A 25 -11.01 7.71 0.72
N TYR A 26 -9.98 7.53 -0.10
CA TYR A 26 -10.00 6.53 -1.18
C TYR A 26 -10.02 5.10 -0.65
N GLY A 27 -9.26 4.84 0.40
CA GLY A 27 -9.17 3.50 0.96
C GLY A 27 -10.43 3.10 1.72
N LEU A 28 -11.01 4.01 2.50
CA LEU A 28 -12.26 3.73 3.21
C LEU A 28 -13.42 3.58 2.22
N GLU A 29 -13.40 4.33 1.12
CA GLU A 29 -14.37 4.16 0.05
C GLU A 29 -14.30 2.75 -0.53
N ALA A 30 -13.09 2.26 -0.80
CA ALA A 30 -12.90 0.92 -1.35
C ALA A 30 -13.49 -0.14 -0.41
N ALA A 31 -13.20 -0.05 0.89
CA ALA A 31 -13.73 -0.99 1.87
C ALA A 31 -15.26 -0.98 1.90
N GLN A 32 -15.84 0.21 1.91
CA GLN A 32 -17.30 0.38 1.95
C GLN A 32 -17.96 -0.13 0.68
N LYS A 33 -17.45 0.24 -0.47
CA LYS A 33 -18.03 -0.12 -1.78
C LYS A 33 -17.90 -1.62 -2.07
N LEU A 34 -16.83 -2.24 -1.63
CA LEU A 34 -16.62 -3.68 -1.81
C LEU A 34 -17.27 -4.52 -0.70
N GLY A 35 -17.77 -3.88 0.36
CA GLY A 35 -18.43 -4.58 1.45
C GLY A 35 -17.49 -5.42 2.31
N VAL A 36 -16.23 -5.00 2.45
CA VAL A 36 -15.22 -5.70 3.25
C VAL A 36 -14.79 -4.84 4.42
N ALA A 37 -14.17 -5.47 5.43
CA ALA A 37 -13.69 -4.76 6.60
C ALA A 37 -12.53 -3.84 6.23
N ALA A 38 -12.48 -2.65 6.85
CA ALA A 38 -11.39 -1.69 6.61
C ALA A 38 -10.03 -2.28 6.97
N GLU A 39 -9.97 -3.16 7.97
CA GLU A 39 -8.74 -3.83 8.39
C GLU A 39 -8.16 -4.75 7.31
N GLN A 40 -8.96 -5.10 6.31
CA GLN A 40 -8.57 -5.99 5.22
C GLN A 40 -8.12 -5.21 3.98
N VAL A 41 -8.41 -3.92 3.91
CA VAL A 41 -8.03 -3.05 2.80
C VAL A 41 -6.81 -2.22 3.22
N PHE A 42 -5.76 -2.28 2.40
CA PHE A 42 -4.49 -1.63 2.72
C PHE A 42 -4.20 -0.52 1.72
N LYS A 43 -3.67 0.59 2.21
CA LYS A 43 -3.22 1.72 1.40
C LYS A 43 -1.70 1.70 1.29
N THR A 44 -1.19 2.21 0.17
CA THR A 44 0.23 2.27 -0.14
C THR A 44 0.69 3.71 -0.05
N LEU A 45 1.61 3.97 0.87
CA LEU A 45 2.13 5.31 1.13
C LEU A 45 3.62 5.34 0.87
N VAL A 46 4.11 6.41 0.25
CA VAL A 46 5.55 6.60 0.03
C VAL A 46 6.05 7.60 1.05
N VAL A 47 7.10 7.23 1.75
CA VAL A 47 7.75 8.06 2.78
C VAL A 47 9.17 8.37 2.36
N GLN A 48 9.72 9.46 2.92
CA GLN A 48 11.07 9.91 2.65
C GLN A 48 11.86 9.97 3.96
N THR A 49 13.08 9.44 3.93
CA THR A 49 13.98 9.47 5.08
C THR A 49 14.73 10.81 5.14
N GLU A 50 15.49 11.02 6.24
CA GLU A 50 16.30 12.23 6.39
C GLU A 50 17.42 12.33 5.35
N THR A 51 17.78 11.22 4.71
CA THR A 51 18.78 11.21 3.62
C THR A 51 18.15 11.28 2.24
N ALA A 52 16.89 11.66 2.17
CA ALA A 52 16.11 11.76 0.93
C ALA A 52 15.88 10.43 0.20
N SER A 53 16.09 9.29 0.87
CA SER A 53 15.73 7.99 0.33
C SER A 53 14.24 7.75 0.46
N LEU A 54 13.64 7.05 -0.50
CA LEU A 54 12.21 6.74 -0.48
C LEU A 54 11.98 5.31 -0.04
N ALA A 55 10.86 5.08 0.65
CA ALA A 55 10.41 3.76 1.06
C ALA A 55 8.89 3.70 1.02
N VAL A 56 8.34 2.50 1.01
CA VAL A 56 6.90 2.27 0.89
C VAL A 56 6.37 1.64 2.18
N ALA A 57 5.28 2.20 2.69
CA ALA A 57 4.53 1.65 3.82
C ALA A 57 3.16 1.20 3.33
N VAL A 58 2.80 -0.05 3.64
CA VAL A 58 1.50 -0.62 3.31
C VAL A 58 0.77 -0.88 4.63
N VAL A 59 -0.30 -0.12 4.88
CA VAL A 59 -1.01 -0.15 6.17
C VAL A 59 -2.52 -0.20 5.94
N PRO A 60 -3.31 -0.72 6.93
CA PRO A 60 -4.77 -0.71 6.80
C PRO A 60 -5.31 0.69 6.59
N VAL A 61 -6.37 0.81 5.79
CA VAL A 61 -6.94 2.11 5.41
C VAL A 61 -7.54 2.88 6.57
N ASN A 62 -7.89 2.22 7.66
CA ASN A 62 -8.41 2.85 8.88
C ASN A 62 -7.31 3.20 9.90
N THR A 63 -6.05 3.19 9.47
CA THR A 63 -4.90 3.51 10.32
C THR A 63 -4.06 4.60 9.70
N THR A 64 -3.06 5.07 10.45
CA THR A 64 -2.01 5.97 9.94
C THR A 64 -0.66 5.32 10.16
N VAL A 65 0.34 5.72 9.37
CA VAL A 65 1.71 5.25 9.57
C VAL A 65 2.29 5.90 10.82
N ASN A 66 2.82 5.09 11.73
CA ASN A 66 3.58 5.60 12.86
C ASN A 66 5.02 5.85 12.37
N PHE A 67 5.40 7.12 12.27
CA PHE A 67 6.68 7.50 11.68
C PHE A 67 7.87 6.97 12.49
N LYS A 68 7.75 6.90 13.80
CA LYS A 68 8.82 6.36 14.65
C LYS A 68 9.02 4.85 14.42
N LYS A 69 7.92 4.11 14.37
CA LYS A 69 7.95 2.67 14.09
C LYS A 69 8.50 2.39 12.70
N MET A 70 8.05 3.16 11.70
CA MET A 70 8.51 3.00 10.33
C MET A 70 9.99 3.35 10.19
N ALA A 71 10.45 4.44 10.81
CA ALA A 71 11.86 4.82 10.82
C ALA A 71 12.74 3.72 11.42
N LYS A 72 12.28 3.13 12.52
CA LYS A 72 12.99 2.02 13.17
C LYS A 72 13.04 0.80 12.26
N ALA A 73 11.94 0.48 11.58
CA ALA A 73 11.86 -0.66 10.67
C ALA A 73 12.82 -0.51 9.48
N ILE A 74 12.98 0.72 8.97
CA ILE A 74 13.89 1.02 7.86
C ILE A 74 15.34 1.13 8.34
N GLY A 75 15.56 1.59 9.57
CA GLY A 75 16.87 1.85 10.10
C GLY A 75 17.35 3.28 9.87
N CYS A 76 16.44 4.24 9.83
CA CYS A 76 16.72 5.66 9.65
C CYS A 76 16.29 6.45 10.89
N LYS A 77 16.60 7.75 10.92
CA LYS A 77 16.32 8.61 12.07
C LYS A 77 14.96 9.27 12.02
N LYS A 78 14.58 9.78 10.86
CA LYS A 78 13.32 10.52 10.68
C LYS A 78 12.67 10.18 9.36
N ILE A 79 11.35 10.29 9.33
CA ILE A 79 10.53 10.03 8.13
C ILE A 79 9.52 11.15 7.99
N GLN A 80 9.22 11.50 6.76
CA GLN A 80 8.10 12.36 6.38
C GLN A 80 7.44 11.78 5.15
N MET A 81 6.22 12.22 4.86
CA MET A 81 5.55 11.82 3.63
C MET A 81 6.31 12.38 2.43
N ALA A 82 6.45 11.56 1.37
CA ALA A 82 7.07 12.02 0.15
C ALA A 82 6.16 13.01 -0.59
N GLU A 83 6.76 13.92 -1.36
CA GLU A 83 6.03 14.87 -2.18
C GLU A 83 5.26 14.15 -3.29
N PRO A 84 4.04 14.62 -3.68
CA PRO A 84 3.27 13.96 -4.74
C PRO A 84 4.04 13.75 -6.03
N LYS A 85 4.86 14.72 -6.45
CA LYS A 85 5.66 14.58 -7.66
C LYS A 85 6.71 13.48 -7.54
N GLN A 86 7.31 13.31 -6.38
CA GLN A 86 8.25 12.23 -6.12
C GLN A 86 7.55 10.87 -6.17
N VAL A 87 6.32 10.78 -5.63
CA VAL A 87 5.53 9.56 -5.66
C VAL A 87 5.26 9.15 -7.10
N GLU A 88 4.77 10.08 -7.94
CA GLU A 88 4.49 9.81 -9.34
C GLU A 88 5.75 9.38 -10.10
N ARG A 89 6.86 10.09 -9.89
CA ARG A 89 8.12 9.82 -10.58
C ARG A 89 8.70 8.46 -10.21
N SER A 90 8.60 8.09 -8.93
CA SER A 90 9.21 6.86 -8.42
C SER A 90 8.34 5.63 -8.64
N THR A 91 7.02 5.75 -8.53
CA THR A 91 6.10 4.63 -8.62
C THR A 91 5.45 4.48 -9.98
N GLY A 92 5.27 5.59 -10.70
CA GLY A 92 4.50 5.61 -11.95
C GLY A 92 3.01 5.73 -11.74
N TYR A 93 2.56 5.87 -10.49
CA TYR A 93 1.14 6.01 -10.13
C TYR A 93 0.88 7.39 -9.56
N VAL A 94 -0.37 7.85 -9.68
CA VAL A 94 -0.80 9.11 -9.05
C VAL A 94 -1.39 8.85 -7.67
N LEU A 95 -1.38 9.87 -6.80
CA LEU A 95 -1.97 9.75 -5.47
C LEU A 95 -3.44 9.33 -5.58
N GLY A 96 -3.87 8.46 -4.68
CA GLY A 96 -5.20 7.85 -4.70
C GLY A 96 -5.26 6.55 -5.49
N GLY A 97 -4.25 6.28 -6.29
CA GLY A 97 -4.16 5.04 -7.08
C GLY A 97 -2.79 4.40 -7.04
N VAL A 98 -2.01 4.66 -5.98
CA VAL A 98 -0.68 4.05 -5.85
C VAL A 98 -0.83 2.58 -5.46
N SER A 99 -0.29 1.70 -6.32
CA SER A 99 -0.21 0.27 -6.03
C SER A 99 1.17 -0.08 -5.49
N PRO A 100 1.28 -1.07 -4.59
CA PRO A 100 2.59 -1.57 -4.19
C PRO A 100 3.24 -2.41 -5.28
N LEU A 101 2.44 -2.87 -6.25
CA LEU A 101 2.90 -3.74 -7.34
C LEU A 101 3.21 -2.94 -8.60
N GLY A 102 4.26 -3.33 -9.30
CA GLY A 102 4.57 -2.76 -10.62
C GLY A 102 5.07 -1.33 -10.59
N GLN A 103 5.67 -0.88 -9.50
CA GLN A 103 6.23 0.46 -9.43
C GLN A 103 7.45 0.60 -10.34
N LYS A 104 7.66 1.80 -10.86
CA LYS A 104 8.80 2.12 -11.75
C LYS A 104 10.14 1.79 -11.09
N LYS A 105 10.31 2.22 -9.83
CA LYS A 105 11.50 1.94 -9.04
C LYS A 105 11.17 0.93 -7.97
N ARG A 106 12.10 0.02 -7.71
CA ARG A 106 11.95 -0.94 -6.62
C ARG A 106 12.37 -0.28 -5.32
N LEU A 107 11.40 0.11 -4.50
CA LEU A 107 11.64 0.77 -3.23
C LEU A 107 11.55 -0.25 -2.09
N LEU A 108 12.30 0.02 -1.02
CA LEU A 108 12.17 -0.75 0.22
C LEU A 108 10.72 -0.67 0.70
N THR A 109 10.09 -1.82 0.95
CA THR A 109 8.68 -1.88 1.33
C THR A 109 8.50 -2.59 2.65
N ILE A 110 7.72 -1.98 3.54
CA ILE A 110 7.31 -2.57 4.82
C ILE A 110 5.79 -2.67 4.81
N ILE A 111 5.28 -3.85 5.16
CA ILE A 111 3.84 -4.10 5.28
C ILE A 111 3.50 -4.22 6.76
N ASP A 112 2.47 -3.52 7.21
CA ASP A 112 2.05 -3.62 8.60
C ASP A 112 1.76 -5.07 8.97
N SER A 113 2.22 -5.49 10.13
CA SER A 113 2.11 -6.89 10.58
C SER A 113 0.67 -7.37 10.69
N SER A 114 -0.31 -6.48 10.82
CA SER A 114 -1.73 -6.85 10.85
C SER A 114 -2.17 -7.57 9.57
N ALA A 115 -1.46 -7.40 8.45
CA ALA A 115 -1.77 -8.10 7.21
C ALA A 115 -1.67 -9.62 7.35
N GLN A 116 -0.82 -10.09 8.26
CA GLN A 116 -0.65 -11.52 8.50
C GLN A 116 -1.86 -12.16 9.17
N GLU A 117 -2.74 -11.36 9.75
CA GLU A 117 -3.98 -11.83 10.40
C GLU A 117 -5.11 -12.05 9.40
N GLN A 118 -4.93 -11.62 8.15
CA GLN A 118 -5.95 -11.72 7.11
C GLN A 118 -5.61 -12.85 6.15
N ALA A 119 -6.63 -13.60 5.70
CA ALA A 119 -6.44 -14.63 4.68
C ALA A 119 -5.96 -13.99 3.36
N THR A 120 -6.60 -12.89 2.98
CA THR A 120 -6.20 -12.06 1.84
C THR A 120 -6.32 -10.60 2.23
N ILE A 121 -5.59 -9.73 1.52
CA ILE A 121 -5.69 -8.28 1.66
C ILE A 121 -6.02 -7.66 0.30
N TYR A 122 -6.58 -6.47 0.34
CA TYR A 122 -6.92 -5.68 -0.85
C TYR A 122 -5.96 -4.50 -0.93
N VAL A 123 -5.33 -4.32 -2.08
CA VAL A 123 -4.49 -3.14 -2.35
C VAL A 123 -4.88 -2.55 -3.70
N SER A 124 -4.53 -1.28 -3.92
CA SER A 124 -4.81 -0.64 -5.21
C SER A 124 -4.15 -1.41 -6.35
N ALA A 125 -4.86 -1.57 -7.45
CA ALA A 125 -4.35 -2.19 -8.67
C ALA A 125 -3.76 -1.15 -9.63
N GLY A 126 -3.61 0.10 -9.21
CA GLY A 126 -2.95 1.15 -9.98
C GLY A 126 -3.84 2.32 -10.34
N ARG A 127 -5.10 2.29 -9.96
CA ARG A 127 -6.01 3.43 -10.11
C ARG A 127 -7.13 3.34 -9.09
N ARG A 128 -7.69 4.51 -8.74
CA ARG A 128 -8.85 4.57 -7.86
C ARG A 128 -10.02 3.82 -8.50
N GLY A 129 -10.71 3.00 -7.73
CA GLY A 129 -11.83 2.20 -8.21
C GLY A 129 -11.45 0.79 -8.65
N LEU A 130 -10.18 0.43 -8.56
CA LEU A 130 -9.72 -0.90 -8.92
C LEU A 130 -8.78 -1.44 -7.85
N GLU A 131 -9.16 -2.55 -7.23
CA GLU A 131 -8.39 -3.21 -6.18
C GLU A 131 -7.98 -4.62 -6.61
N ILE A 132 -6.83 -5.06 -6.14
CA ILE A 132 -6.39 -6.44 -6.31
C ILE A 132 -6.37 -7.12 -4.95
N GLU A 133 -7.00 -8.29 -4.87
CA GLU A 133 -7.03 -9.11 -3.67
C GLU A 133 -6.04 -10.26 -3.83
N LEU A 134 -5.14 -10.42 -2.85
CA LEU A 134 -4.16 -11.51 -2.85
C LEU A 134 -3.70 -11.77 -1.41
N SER A 135 -2.99 -12.87 -1.21
CA SER A 135 -2.46 -13.14 0.13
C SER A 135 -1.35 -12.14 0.46
N ALA A 136 -1.27 -11.76 1.73
CA ALA A 136 -0.23 -10.85 2.19
C ALA A 136 1.17 -11.46 1.98
N GLN A 137 1.28 -12.77 2.14
CA GLN A 137 2.57 -13.46 1.95
C GLN A 137 3.04 -13.39 0.51
N GLN A 138 2.13 -13.60 -0.47
CA GLN A 138 2.47 -13.45 -1.89
C GLN A 138 2.95 -12.03 -2.19
N LEU A 139 2.26 -11.04 -1.64
CA LEU A 139 2.64 -9.64 -1.83
C LEU A 139 4.03 -9.39 -1.26
N ALA A 140 4.28 -9.83 -0.02
CA ALA A 140 5.57 -9.65 0.63
C ALA A 140 6.69 -10.33 -0.15
N ASP A 141 6.46 -11.56 -0.61
CA ASP A 141 7.46 -12.30 -1.38
C ASP A 141 7.78 -11.61 -2.70
N THR A 142 6.75 -11.11 -3.40
CA THR A 142 6.91 -10.40 -4.67
C THR A 142 7.72 -9.12 -4.51
N LEU A 143 7.48 -8.38 -3.42
CA LEU A 143 8.13 -7.08 -3.16
C LEU A 143 9.42 -7.21 -2.35
N ASN A 144 9.76 -8.39 -1.88
CA ASN A 144 10.81 -8.59 -0.90
C ASN A 144 10.59 -7.71 0.33
N ALA A 145 9.33 -7.63 0.76
CA ALA A 145 8.91 -6.79 1.87
C ALA A 145 8.94 -7.56 3.19
N ARG A 146 9.05 -6.82 4.30
CA ARG A 146 8.97 -7.38 5.64
C ARG A 146 7.68 -6.96 6.33
N PHE A 147 7.18 -7.81 7.21
CA PHE A 147 6.05 -7.48 8.08
C PHE A 147 6.58 -6.89 9.38
N VAL A 148 6.19 -5.66 9.69
CA VAL A 148 6.58 -4.98 10.94
C VAL A 148 5.39 -4.16 11.42
N ASP A 149 5.22 -4.04 12.72
CA ASP A 149 4.20 -3.16 13.30
C ASP A 149 4.60 -1.71 13.03
N ILE A 150 3.90 -1.07 12.09
CA ILE A 150 4.18 0.31 11.67
C ILE A 150 2.94 1.21 11.68
N ALA A 151 1.76 0.67 11.99
CA ALA A 151 0.52 1.43 11.94
C ALA A 151 0.07 1.87 13.32
N ASP A 152 -0.59 3.03 13.38
CA ASP A 152 -1.32 3.49 14.56
C ASP A 152 -2.80 3.16 14.35
N HIS A 153 -3.32 2.27 15.17
CA HIS A 153 -4.72 1.91 15.18
C HIS A 153 -5.44 2.85 16.16
N SER A 154 -6.33 3.66 15.64
CA SER A 154 -7.08 4.61 16.47
C SER A 154 -8.43 4.07 16.89
#